data_4207f3dbde312109c7a62f9dcdbd4665
#
_entry.id   4207f3dbde312109c7a62f9dcdbd4665
#
_cell.length_a   1.000
_cell.length_b   1.000
_cell.length_c   1.000
_cell.angle_alpha   90.00
_cell.angle_beta   90.00
_cell.angle_gamma   90.00
#
_symmetry.space_group_name_H-M   'P 1'
#
loop_
_entity.id
_entity.type
_entity.pdbx_description
1 polymer ?
#
loop_
_entity_poly.entity_id
_entity_poly.type
_entity_poly.pdbx_seq_one_letter_code
_entity_poly.pdbx_strand_id
1 'polypeptide(L)'
;MSRNEAFAPWQCPLCGGALQGENDLKCEKGHCFDRAREGYWHLLPVQSMRTKAPGDSKEMVAARRAFLNAGYYGIFGQALGELCLAHGVPATKDAPLHLLDAGCGEGWYDRCIAQQFAAAEKPLQLAGFDIAKPAVRLAAKALPTAQYAVASSFSQPVRTDWADLLLNCFSPFAQEEFSRVLRPGGRMIYVVPGAEHLYQMKAVLYEKPYKNPVQQVEYPGFRAIDEREVQGTITVPAAQLEALFAMTPYYWKTPRDGAARLAALPQLTTTIAFRFLVFEKL
;
A
#
# COMPACT_ATOMS: atom_id res chain seq x y z
N MET A 1 -24.24 18.15 -12.06
CA MET A 1 -23.26 17.17 -11.53
C MET A 1 -22.45 17.87 -10.46
N SER A 2 -22.52 17.41 -9.21
CA SER A 2 -21.70 17.95 -8.14
C SER A 2 -20.22 17.63 -8.44
N ARG A 3 -19.31 18.50 -8.04
CA ARG A 3 -17.84 18.30 -8.24
C ARG A 3 -17.33 16.97 -7.72
N ASN A 4 -18.06 16.29 -6.81
CA ASN A 4 -17.69 15.00 -6.23
C ASN A 4 -18.01 13.78 -7.12
N GLU A 5 -18.99 13.84 -8.01
CA GLU A 5 -19.40 12.66 -8.81
C GLU A 5 -18.41 12.31 -9.94
N ALA A 6 -17.69 13.29 -10.48
CA ALA A 6 -16.72 13.08 -11.56
C ALA A 6 -15.44 12.34 -11.11
N PHE A 7 -15.19 12.24 -9.80
CA PHE A 7 -13.91 11.81 -9.24
C PHE A 7 -13.96 10.56 -8.37
N ALA A 8 -15.11 9.91 -8.23
CA ALA A 8 -15.20 8.67 -7.45
C ALA A 8 -14.37 7.55 -8.11
N PRO A 9 -13.41 6.93 -7.39
CA PRO A 9 -12.56 5.89 -7.95
C PRO A 9 -13.31 4.57 -8.17
N TRP A 10 -14.44 4.38 -7.49
CA TRP A 10 -15.03 3.06 -7.32
C TRP A 10 -15.98 2.64 -8.42
N GLN A 11 -15.87 1.38 -8.84
CA GLN A 11 -16.86 0.66 -9.63
C GLN A 11 -17.47 -0.50 -8.83
N CYS A 12 -18.66 -0.92 -9.22
CA CYS A 12 -19.37 -2.01 -8.56
C CYS A 12 -18.63 -3.33 -8.73
N PRO A 13 -18.22 -4.01 -7.64
CA PRO A 13 -17.49 -5.27 -7.73
C PRO A 13 -18.36 -6.44 -8.24
N LEU A 14 -19.68 -6.24 -8.35
CA LEU A 14 -20.62 -7.28 -8.80
C LEU A 14 -20.96 -7.18 -10.28
N CYS A 15 -20.94 -5.96 -10.85
CA CYS A 15 -21.36 -5.75 -12.24
C CYS A 15 -20.48 -4.79 -13.05
N GLY A 16 -19.42 -4.24 -12.46
CA GLY A 16 -18.52 -3.29 -13.13
C GLY A 16 -19.09 -1.89 -13.37
N GLY A 17 -20.37 -1.65 -13.06
CA GLY A 17 -20.99 -0.33 -13.24
C GLY A 17 -20.43 0.73 -12.30
N ALA A 18 -20.49 2.01 -12.70
CA ALA A 18 -20.06 3.11 -11.87
C ALA A 18 -20.82 3.13 -10.53
N LEU A 19 -20.11 3.40 -9.44
CA LEU A 19 -20.70 3.62 -8.13
C LEU A 19 -20.81 5.12 -7.87
N GLN A 20 -21.97 5.54 -7.36
CA GLN A 20 -22.29 6.94 -7.07
C GLN A 20 -22.90 7.06 -5.67
N GLY A 21 -22.68 8.18 -5.01
CA GLY A 21 -23.21 8.51 -3.68
C GLY A 21 -22.12 8.95 -2.72
N GLU A 22 -22.52 9.51 -1.60
CA GLU A 22 -21.61 10.03 -0.55
C GLU A 22 -21.60 9.13 0.70
N ASN A 23 -22.76 8.71 1.16
CA ASN A 23 -22.93 7.83 2.32
C ASN A 23 -23.06 6.38 1.90
N ASP A 24 -23.83 6.13 0.87
CA ASP A 24 -24.00 4.81 0.26
C ASP A 24 -23.59 4.88 -1.20
N LEU A 25 -22.77 3.93 -1.63
CA LEU A 25 -22.44 3.79 -3.04
C LEU A 25 -23.44 2.87 -3.72
N LYS A 26 -24.08 3.35 -4.79
CA LYS A 26 -25.06 2.60 -5.58
C LYS A 26 -24.69 2.58 -7.05
N CYS A 27 -24.92 1.46 -7.72
CA CYS A 27 -24.83 1.36 -9.18
C CYS A 27 -26.23 1.35 -9.82
N GLU A 28 -26.29 1.55 -11.15
CA GLU A 28 -27.54 1.55 -11.92
C GLU A 28 -28.33 0.24 -11.82
N LYS A 29 -27.64 -0.90 -11.54
CA LYS A 29 -28.29 -2.20 -11.32
C LYS A 29 -28.83 -2.39 -9.89
N GLY A 30 -28.76 -1.35 -9.04
CA GLY A 30 -29.30 -1.37 -7.68
C GLY A 30 -28.40 -2.01 -6.62
N HIS A 31 -27.18 -2.45 -6.96
CA HIS A 31 -26.24 -2.89 -5.91
C HIS A 31 -25.86 -1.70 -5.04
N CYS A 32 -25.90 -1.89 -3.72
CA CYS A 32 -25.66 -0.85 -2.73
C CYS A 32 -24.59 -1.29 -1.73
N PHE A 33 -23.71 -0.35 -1.38
CA PHE A 33 -22.61 -0.55 -0.43
C PHE A 33 -22.60 0.58 0.57
N ASP A 34 -22.90 0.27 1.83
CA ASP A 34 -22.96 1.26 2.90
C ASP A 34 -21.55 1.73 3.28
N ARG A 35 -21.44 3.01 3.61
CA ARG A 35 -20.23 3.57 4.20
C ARG A 35 -20.12 3.18 5.66
N ALA A 36 -18.99 2.57 6.03
CA ALA A 36 -18.71 2.29 7.42
C ALA A 36 -18.58 3.58 8.24
N ARG A 37 -18.86 3.51 9.52
CA ARG A 37 -18.74 4.66 10.45
C ARG A 37 -17.36 5.32 10.41
N GLU A 38 -16.31 4.55 10.14
CA GLU A 38 -14.94 5.02 10.03
C GLU A 38 -14.61 5.67 8.67
N GLY A 39 -15.52 5.65 7.71
CA GLY A 39 -15.39 6.37 6.44
C GLY A 39 -14.94 5.53 5.24
N TYR A 40 -14.85 4.20 5.35
CA TYR A 40 -14.49 3.30 4.25
C TYR A 40 -15.70 2.52 3.73
N TRP A 41 -15.56 1.90 2.55
CA TRP A 41 -16.54 0.98 1.97
C TRP A 41 -16.05 -0.46 1.97
N HIS A 42 -16.97 -1.43 2.09
CA HIS A 42 -16.66 -2.84 1.95
C HIS A 42 -17.03 -3.30 0.54
N LEU A 43 -16.06 -3.28 -0.37
CA LEU A 43 -16.23 -3.61 -1.77
C LEU A 43 -15.67 -5.01 -2.14
N LEU A 44 -15.35 -5.84 -1.14
CA LEU A 44 -14.94 -7.22 -1.34
C LEU A 44 -16.18 -8.13 -1.31
N PRO A 45 -16.59 -8.74 -2.44
CA PRO A 45 -17.72 -9.67 -2.44
C PRO A 45 -17.46 -10.90 -1.57
N VAL A 46 -18.49 -11.36 -0.86
CA VAL A 46 -18.38 -12.55 0.02
C VAL A 46 -17.91 -13.78 -0.76
N GLN A 47 -18.35 -13.92 -2.01
CA GLN A 47 -17.98 -15.03 -2.89
C GLN A 47 -16.47 -15.06 -3.24
N SER A 48 -15.82 -13.89 -3.16
CA SER A 48 -14.38 -13.74 -3.43
C SER A 48 -13.50 -13.98 -2.20
N MET A 49 -14.11 -14.20 -1.03
CA MET A 49 -13.40 -14.42 0.22
C MET A 49 -13.03 -15.90 0.38
N ARG A 50 -11.73 -16.21 0.40
CA ARG A 50 -11.24 -17.60 0.67
C ARG A 50 -11.28 -17.96 2.15
N THR A 51 -11.31 -16.97 3.04
CA THR A 51 -11.36 -17.12 4.50
C THR A 51 -12.31 -16.08 5.07
N LYS A 52 -12.80 -16.28 6.31
CA LYS A 52 -13.69 -15.33 6.99
C LYS A 52 -13.03 -13.99 7.30
N ALA A 53 -11.69 -13.95 7.41
CA ALA A 53 -10.90 -12.75 7.68
C ALA A 53 -9.62 -12.79 6.82
N PRO A 54 -9.72 -12.38 5.54
CA PRO A 54 -8.55 -12.35 4.67
C PRO A 54 -7.59 -11.21 5.03
N GLY A 55 -6.31 -11.38 4.67
CA GLY A 55 -5.25 -10.40 4.93
C GLY A 55 -4.66 -10.49 6.33
N ASP A 56 -3.99 -9.42 6.73
CA ASP A 56 -3.33 -9.33 8.03
C ASP A 56 -4.31 -9.36 9.20
N SER A 57 -3.94 -10.07 10.27
CA SER A 57 -4.72 -10.08 11.51
C SER A 57 -4.69 -8.71 12.21
N LYS A 58 -5.59 -8.52 13.19
CA LYS A 58 -5.60 -7.28 13.98
C LYS A 58 -4.28 -7.04 14.71
N GLU A 59 -3.66 -8.10 15.20
CA GLU A 59 -2.39 -8.08 15.92
C GLU A 59 -1.25 -7.67 14.98
N MET A 60 -1.19 -8.23 13.76
CA MET A 60 -0.20 -7.85 12.75
C MET A 60 -0.36 -6.39 12.33
N VAL A 61 -1.58 -5.94 12.09
CA VAL A 61 -1.87 -4.54 11.75
C VAL A 61 -1.47 -3.60 12.90
N ALA A 62 -1.75 -3.97 14.14
CA ALA A 62 -1.36 -3.19 15.32
C ALA A 62 0.17 -3.12 15.47
N ALA A 63 0.87 -4.24 15.29
CA ALA A 63 2.32 -4.32 15.32
C ALA A 63 2.97 -3.43 14.24
N ARG A 64 2.49 -3.55 12.99
CA ARG A 64 2.95 -2.70 11.87
C ARG A 64 2.74 -1.23 12.16
N ARG A 65 1.55 -0.85 12.64
CA ARG A 65 1.24 0.54 12.99
C ARG A 65 2.15 1.07 14.09
N ALA A 66 2.39 0.30 15.14
CA ALA A 66 3.29 0.69 16.24
C ALA A 66 4.72 0.94 15.72
N PHE A 67 5.23 0.04 14.90
CA PHE A 67 6.56 0.13 14.32
C PHE A 67 6.70 1.34 13.35
N LEU A 68 5.75 1.51 12.43
CA LEU A 68 5.79 2.61 11.45
C LEU A 68 5.64 3.98 12.13
N ASN A 69 4.76 4.09 13.12
CA ASN A 69 4.57 5.34 13.87
C ASN A 69 5.76 5.67 14.80
N ALA A 70 6.61 4.70 15.14
CA ALA A 70 7.87 4.96 15.83
C ALA A 70 8.94 5.60 14.92
N GLY A 71 8.65 5.77 13.62
CA GLY A 71 9.48 6.52 12.68
C GLY A 71 10.63 5.74 12.05
N TYR A 72 10.74 4.43 12.30
CA TYR A 72 11.85 3.62 11.76
C TYR A 72 11.93 3.63 10.22
N TYR A 73 10.80 3.80 9.54
CA TYR A 73 10.75 3.89 8.08
C TYR A 73 10.59 5.34 7.57
N GLY A 74 11.02 6.34 8.35
CA GLY A 74 10.94 7.75 7.95
C GLY A 74 11.60 8.05 6.61
N ILE A 75 12.82 7.48 6.36
CA ILE A 75 13.52 7.62 5.07
C ILE A 75 12.72 7.05 3.89
N PHE A 76 11.97 5.96 4.13
CA PHE A 76 11.08 5.38 3.14
C PHE A 76 9.92 6.32 2.81
N GLY A 77 9.21 6.79 3.84
CA GLY A 77 8.06 7.69 3.66
C GLY A 77 8.44 8.99 2.96
N GLN A 78 9.63 9.53 3.28
CA GLN A 78 10.16 10.71 2.60
C GLN A 78 10.43 10.41 1.11
N ALA A 79 11.19 9.36 0.81
CA ALA A 79 11.54 9.00 -0.56
C ALA A 79 10.30 8.68 -1.42
N LEU A 80 9.32 7.98 -0.83
CA LEU A 80 8.07 7.66 -1.52
C LEU A 80 7.29 8.93 -1.92
N GLY A 81 7.14 9.88 -1.01
CA GLY A 81 6.44 11.12 -1.30
C GLY A 81 7.17 12.00 -2.33
N GLU A 82 8.51 12.07 -2.27
CA GLU A 82 9.34 12.75 -3.28
C GLU A 82 9.15 12.12 -4.68
N LEU A 83 9.15 10.78 -4.77
CA LEU A 83 8.90 10.07 -6.02
C LEU A 83 7.47 10.28 -6.53
N CYS A 84 6.48 10.29 -5.65
CA CYS A 84 5.11 10.60 -6.04
C CYS A 84 4.98 12.01 -6.60
N LEU A 85 5.66 13.00 -6.02
CA LEU A 85 5.70 14.38 -6.53
C LEU A 85 6.44 14.50 -7.87
N ALA A 86 7.53 13.75 -8.05
CA ALA A 86 8.34 13.77 -9.26
C ALA A 86 7.68 13.04 -10.44
N HIS A 87 7.01 11.93 -10.16
CA HIS A 87 6.45 11.05 -11.19
C HIS A 87 4.92 11.17 -11.32
N GLY A 88 4.23 11.80 -10.38
CA GLY A 88 2.80 12.07 -10.47
C GLY A 88 2.51 13.11 -11.54
N VAL A 89 1.90 12.68 -12.64
CA VAL A 89 1.50 13.55 -13.75
C VAL A 89 -0.01 13.53 -13.83
N PRO A 90 -0.72 14.60 -13.38
CA PRO A 90 -2.17 14.63 -13.48
C PRO A 90 -2.64 14.70 -14.94
N ALA A 91 -3.87 14.29 -15.20
CA ALA A 91 -4.44 14.25 -16.55
C ALA A 91 -4.44 15.63 -17.23
N THR A 92 -4.61 16.70 -16.46
CA THR A 92 -4.46 18.09 -16.92
C THR A 92 -3.69 18.88 -15.88
N LYS A 93 -3.06 20.01 -16.29
CA LYS A 93 -2.19 20.82 -15.42
C LYS A 93 -2.85 21.28 -14.12
N ASP A 94 -4.15 21.56 -14.14
CA ASP A 94 -4.90 22.10 -13.00
C ASP A 94 -5.76 21.04 -12.28
N ALA A 95 -5.70 19.78 -12.73
CA ALA A 95 -6.42 18.69 -12.09
C ALA A 95 -5.66 18.18 -10.84
N PRO A 96 -6.35 17.66 -9.84
CA PRO A 96 -5.70 16.91 -8.78
C PRO A 96 -5.07 15.63 -9.35
N LEU A 97 -3.94 15.22 -8.79
CA LEU A 97 -3.36 13.91 -9.08
C LEU A 97 -4.25 12.81 -8.50
N HIS A 98 -4.70 11.89 -9.33
CA HIS A 98 -5.40 10.68 -8.89
C HIS A 98 -4.39 9.59 -8.53
N LEU A 99 -4.18 9.39 -7.23
CA LEU A 99 -3.27 8.40 -6.70
C LEU A 99 -4.06 7.21 -6.13
N LEU A 100 -3.71 6.00 -6.58
CA LEU A 100 -4.26 4.74 -6.06
C LEU A 100 -3.19 3.97 -5.30
N ASP A 101 -3.40 3.69 -4.01
CA ASP A 101 -2.57 2.77 -3.24
C ASP A 101 -3.20 1.36 -3.20
N ALA A 102 -2.58 0.42 -3.94
CA ALA A 102 -3.02 -0.95 -4.07
C ALA A 102 -2.37 -1.84 -3.00
N GLY A 103 -3.06 -2.03 -1.89
CA GLY A 103 -2.56 -2.67 -0.68
C GLY A 103 -2.10 -1.65 0.36
N CYS A 104 -2.93 -0.65 0.61
CA CYS A 104 -2.61 0.52 1.44
C CYS A 104 -2.35 0.21 2.92
N GLY A 105 -2.66 -1.00 3.38
CA GLY A 105 -2.51 -1.38 4.78
C GLY A 105 -3.27 -0.43 5.71
N GLU A 106 -2.59 0.09 6.74
CA GLU A 106 -3.16 1.03 7.71
C GLU A 106 -2.99 2.51 7.32
N GLY A 107 -2.55 2.77 6.07
CA GLY A 107 -2.47 4.11 5.49
C GLY A 107 -1.30 4.97 5.99
N TRP A 108 -0.24 4.38 6.52
CA TRP A 108 0.92 5.15 6.99
C TRP A 108 1.64 5.85 5.82
N TYR A 109 1.84 5.13 4.71
CA TYR A 109 2.46 5.67 3.50
C TYR A 109 1.60 6.77 2.88
N ASP A 110 0.30 6.58 2.84
CA ASP A 110 -0.67 7.57 2.35
C ASP A 110 -0.58 8.90 3.12
N ARG A 111 -0.43 8.83 4.46
CA ARG A 111 -0.24 10.02 5.28
C ARG A 111 1.06 10.76 4.94
N CYS A 112 2.17 10.01 4.75
CA CYS A 112 3.45 10.61 4.35
C CYS A 112 3.35 11.34 3.01
N ILE A 113 2.68 10.73 2.03
CA ILE A 113 2.46 11.31 0.70
C ILE A 113 1.56 12.54 0.81
N ALA A 114 0.41 12.44 1.49
CA ALA A 114 -0.53 13.53 1.63
C ALA A 114 0.11 14.76 2.30
N GLN A 115 0.96 14.56 3.31
CA GLN A 115 1.72 15.63 3.96
C GLN A 115 2.68 16.32 2.99
N GLN A 116 3.39 15.58 2.15
CA GLN A 116 4.33 16.17 1.19
C GLN A 116 3.60 16.90 0.06
N PHE A 117 2.48 16.37 -0.44
CA PHE A 117 1.65 17.05 -1.43
C PHE A 117 1.07 18.36 -0.87
N ALA A 118 0.61 18.34 0.38
CA ALA A 118 0.13 19.54 1.06
C ALA A 118 1.26 20.59 1.23
N ALA A 119 2.46 20.16 1.63
CA ALA A 119 3.62 21.05 1.75
C ALA A 119 4.09 21.64 0.41
N ALA A 120 3.89 20.90 -0.69
CA ALA A 120 4.18 21.35 -2.04
C ALA A 120 3.03 22.11 -2.72
N GLU A 121 1.91 22.33 -2.01
CA GLU A 121 0.68 22.96 -2.53
C GLU A 121 0.16 22.27 -3.81
N LYS A 122 0.33 20.94 -3.91
CA LYS A 122 -0.12 20.13 -5.04
C LYS A 122 -1.45 19.45 -4.69
N PRO A 123 -2.49 19.62 -5.53
CA PRO A 123 -3.77 18.98 -5.29
C PRO A 123 -3.66 17.46 -5.49
N LEU A 124 -4.16 16.70 -4.51
CA LEU A 124 -4.13 15.23 -4.49
C LEU A 124 -5.52 14.67 -4.23
N GLN A 125 -5.92 13.70 -5.03
CA GLN A 125 -7.01 12.77 -4.75
C GLN A 125 -6.45 11.39 -4.53
N LEU A 126 -6.49 10.94 -3.27
CA LEU A 126 -5.97 9.66 -2.87
C LEU A 126 -7.11 8.66 -2.63
N ALA A 127 -6.98 7.50 -3.26
CA ALA A 127 -7.78 6.32 -2.97
C ALA A 127 -6.86 5.16 -2.60
N GLY A 128 -7.27 4.35 -1.63
CA GLY A 128 -6.52 3.16 -1.23
C GLY A 128 -7.44 1.99 -0.94
N PHE A 129 -6.94 0.79 -1.14
CA PHE A 129 -7.66 -0.40 -0.72
C PHE A 129 -6.70 -1.45 -0.16
N ASP A 130 -7.24 -2.27 0.72
CA ASP A 130 -6.56 -3.46 1.24
C ASP A 130 -7.58 -4.56 1.51
N ILE A 131 -7.15 -5.81 1.49
CA ILE A 131 -8.02 -6.94 1.79
C ILE A 131 -8.28 -7.08 3.29
N ALA A 132 -7.37 -6.57 4.13
CA ALA A 132 -7.46 -6.61 5.58
C ALA A 132 -8.37 -5.50 6.12
N LYS A 133 -9.62 -5.82 6.41
CA LYS A 133 -10.59 -4.87 7.00
C LYS A 133 -10.06 -4.11 8.22
N PRO A 134 -9.31 -4.73 9.18
CA PRO A 134 -8.72 -3.99 10.30
C PRO A 134 -7.76 -2.89 9.88
N ALA A 135 -6.98 -3.10 8.81
CA ALA A 135 -6.04 -2.13 8.27
C ALA A 135 -6.77 -0.94 7.62
N VAL A 136 -7.70 -1.22 6.71
CA VAL A 136 -8.52 -0.20 6.02
C VAL A 136 -9.28 0.69 7.02
N ARG A 137 -9.82 0.10 8.08
CA ARG A 137 -10.47 0.84 9.16
C ARG A 137 -9.55 1.89 9.81
N LEU A 138 -8.27 1.55 10.00
CA LEU A 138 -7.28 2.47 10.56
C LEU A 138 -6.85 3.53 9.56
N ALA A 139 -6.68 3.16 8.29
CA ALA A 139 -6.36 4.09 7.20
C ALA A 139 -7.43 5.18 7.09
N ALA A 140 -8.70 4.80 7.00
CA ALA A 140 -9.82 5.74 6.88
C ALA A 140 -9.93 6.72 8.08
N LYS A 141 -9.63 6.24 9.31
CA LYS A 141 -9.58 7.11 10.49
C LYS A 141 -8.39 8.07 10.48
N ALA A 142 -7.27 7.62 9.95
CA ALA A 142 -6.01 8.37 10.00
C ALA A 142 -5.91 9.45 8.92
N LEU A 143 -6.55 9.24 7.76
CA LEU A 143 -6.60 10.19 6.65
C LEU A 143 -8.03 10.27 6.07
N PRO A 144 -8.95 11.00 6.75
CA PRO A 144 -10.36 11.08 6.33
C PRO A 144 -10.60 11.79 4.98
N THR A 145 -9.60 12.48 4.47
CA THR A 145 -9.64 13.15 3.15
C THR A 145 -9.44 12.18 1.99
N ALA A 146 -8.89 11.00 2.24
CA ALA A 146 -8.74 9.95 1.26
C ALA A 146 -9.94 9.00 1.23
N GLN A 147 -10.09 8.27 0.14
CA GLN A 147 -11.15 7.27 -0.03
C GLN A 147 -10.58 5.87 0.15
N TYR A 148 -11.19 5.08 1.04
CA TYR A 148 -10.68 3.73 1.33
C TYR A 148 -11.75 2.66 1.14
N ALA A 149 -11.31 1.49 0.63
CA ALA A 149 -12.18 0.32 0.49
C ALA A 149 -11.51 -0.97 0.94
N VAL A 150 -12.31 -1.90 1.49
CA VAL A 150 -11.89 -3.29 1.63
C VAL A 150 -12.07 -3.98 0.29
N ALA A 151 -10.98 -4.41 -0.33
CA ALA A 151 -11.01 -5.00 -1.67
C ALA A 151 -9.79 -5.91 -1.94
N SER A 152 -9.84 -6.67 -3.03
CA SER A 152 -8.74 -7.53 -3.49
C SER A 152 -7.93 -6.84 -4.58
N SER A 153 -6.59 -6.98 -4.56
CA SER A 153 -5.72 -6.52 -5.64
C SER A 153 -5.97 -7.23 -6.97
N PHE A 154 -6.49 -8.45 -6.94
CA PHE A 154 -6.76 -9.26 -8.14
C PHE A 154 -8.17 -9.08 -8.73
N SER A 155 -8.99 -8.22 -8.14
CA SER A 155 -10.31 -7.80 -8.65
C SER A 155 -10.61 -6.45 -8.02
N GLN A 156 -9.97 -5.42 -8.56
CA GLN A 156 -10.00 -4.08 -7.98
C GLN A 156 -11.34 -3.40 -8.33
N PRO A 157 -12.09 -2.93 -7.33
CA PRO A 157 -13.32 -2.19 -7.59
C PRO A 157 -13.01 -0.73 -7.94
N VAL A 158 -12.03 -0.51 -8.81
CA VAL A 158 -11.56 0.79 -9.28
C VAL A 158 -11.89 0.92 -10.76
N ARG A 159 -12.35 2.09 -11.17
CA ARG A 159 -12.70 2.39 -12.55
C ARG A 159 -11.49 2.24 -13.47
N THR A 160 -11.74 1.76 -14.68
CA THR A 160 -10.73 1.71 -15.74
C THR A 160 -10.19 3.12 -16.01
N ASP A 161 -8.87 3.22 -16.21
CA ASP A 161 -8.15 4.46 -16.54
C ASP A 161 -8.37 5.62 -15.54
N TRP A 162 -8.65 5.29 -14.25
CA TRP A 162 -8.86 6.30 -13.22
C TRP A 162 -7.56 6.88 -12.67
N ALA A 163 -6.54 6.04 -12.44
CA ALA A 163 -5.34 6.43 -11.73
C ALA A 163 -4.31 7.11 -12.65
N ASP A 164 -3.80 8.27 -12.26
CA ASP A 164 -2.61 8.88 -12.84
C ASP A 164 -1.34 8.22 -12.30
N LEU A 165 -1.36 7.87 -11.01
CA LEU A 165 -0.26 7.21 -10.29
C LEU A 165 -0.80 6.06 -9.45
N LEU A 166 -0.19 4.88 -9.59
CA LEU A 166 -0.49 3.70 -8.78
C LEU A 166 0.71 3.37 -7.90
N LEU A 167 0.43 3.10 -6.63
CA LEU A 167 1.40 2.57 -5.69
C LEU A 167 1.14 1.09 -5.44
N ASN A 168 2.22 0.32 -5.33
CA ASN A 168 2.19 -1.03 -4.80
C ASN A 168 3.41 -1.22 -3.89
N CYS A 169 3.18 -1.12 -2.58
CA CYS A 169 4.22 -1.22 -1.57
C CYS A 169 4.12 -2.56 -0.83
N PHE A 170 5.04 -3.50 -1.10
CA PHE A 170 5.09 -4.83 -0.46
C PHE A 170 3.79 -5.64 -0.56
N SER A 171 2.96 -5.35 -1.54
CA SER A 171 1.67 -5.96 -1.79
C SER A 171 1.74 -6.88 -3.03
N PRO A 172 0.82 -7.85 -3.19
CA PRO A 172 0.80 -8.69 -4.38
C PRO A 172 0.70 -7.89 -5.67
N PHE A 173 1.48 -8.28 -6.66
CA PHE A 173 1.49 -7.64 -7.98
C PHE A 173 0.37 -8.22 -8.85
N ALA A 174 -0.57 -7.37 -9.28
CA ALA A 174 -1.73 -7.74 -10.08
C ALA A 174 -1.69 -7.01 -11.43
N GLN A 175 -0.81 -7.47 -12.34
CA GLN A 175 -0.47 -6.79 -13.59
C GLN A 175 -1.68 -6.37 -14.43
N GLU A 176 -2.63 -7.28 -14.67
CA GLU A 176 -3.82 -7.00 -15.49
C GLU A 176 -4.68 -5.89 -14.88
N GLU A 177 -4.90 -5.95 -13.58
CA GLU A 177 -5.67 -4.93 -12.85
C GLU A 177 -4.91 -3.60 -12.79
N PHE A 178 -3.60 -3.62 -12.57
CA PHE A 178 -2.78 -2.40 -12.59
C PHE A 178 -2.80 -1.73 -13.96
N SER A 179 -2.70 -2.53 -15.03
CA SER A 179 -2.84 -2.03 -16.40
C SER A 179 -4.24 -1.46 -16.66
N ARG A 180 -5.29 -2.07 -16.13
CA ARG A 180 -6.66 -1.61 -16.32
C ARG A 180 -6.95 -0.29 -15.61
N VAL A 181 -6.51 -0.15 -14.36
CA VAL A 181 -6.86 1.03 -13.53
C VAL A 181 -6.01 2.25 -13.82
N LEU A 182 -4.77 2.07 -14.28
CA LEU A 182 -3.92 3.15 -14.73
C LEU A 182 -4.41 3.67 -16.09
N ARG A 183 -4.50 5.00 -16.24
CA ARG A 183 -4.74 5.59 -17.56
C ARG A 183 -3.53 5.42 -18.50
N PRO A 184 -3.69 5.52 -19.83
CA PRO A 184 -2.57 5.57 -20.76
C PRO A 184 -1.56 6.66 -20.37
N GLY A 185 -0.27 6.33 -20.33
CA GLY A 185 0.80 7.21 -19.83
C GLY A 185 0.77 7.46 -18.33
N GLY A 186 -0.13 6.83 -17.58
CA GLY A 186 -0.11 6.78 -16.10
C GLY A 186 1.10 6.00 -15.61
N ARG A 187 1.52 6.25 -14.36
CA ARG A 187 2.74 5.67 -13.81
C ARG A 187 2.47 4.79 -12.60
N MET A 188 3.32 3.83 -12.38
CA MET A 188 3.29 2.94 -11.22
C MET A 188 4.62 3.04 -10.48
N ILE A 189 4.56 3.19 -9.15
CA ILE A 189 5.69 3.02 -8.25
C ILE A 189 5.51 1.68 -7.55
N TYR A 190 6.37 0.72 -7.89
CA TYR A 190 6.41 -0.59 -7.28
C TYR A 190 7.57 -0.67 -6.31
N VAL A 191 7.29 -0.96 -5.04
CA VAL A 191 8.30 -0.96 -3.99
C VAL A 191 8.54 -2.36 -3.47
N VAL A 192 9.80 -2.76 -3.50
CA VAL A 192 10.29 -4.06 -3.04
C VAL A 192 11.44 -3.88 -2.03
N PRO A 193 11.69 -4.88 -1.17
CA PRO A 193 12.84 -4.83 -0.29
C PRO A 193 14.14 -4.90 -1.11
N GLY A 194 15.12 -4.06 -0.76
CA GLY A 194 16.49 -4.15 -1.27
C GLY A 194 17.21 -5.39 -0.74
N ALA A 195 18.38 -5.70 -1.33
CA ALA A 195 19.14 -6.91 -1.01
C ALA A 195 19.44 -7.06 0.49
N GLU A 196 19.85 -5.97 1.13
CA GLU A 196 20.27 -5.95 2.54
C GLU A 196 19.11 -5.71 3.51
N HIS A 197 17.86 -5.57 3.03
CA HIS A 197 16.73 -5.27 3.91
C HIS A 197 16.57 -6.32 5.00
N LEU A 198 16.68 -5.87 6.25
CA LEU A 198 16.58 -6.67 7.47
C LEU A 198 17.56 -7.86 7.52
N TYR A 199 18.75 -7.74 6.90
CA TYR A 199 19.73 -8.84 6.85
C TYR A 199 20.18 -9.28 8.23
N GLN A 200 20.45 -8.35 9.15
CA GLN A 200 20.92 -8.68 10.52
C GLN A 200 19.81 -9.38 11.31
N MET A 201 18.54 -9.03 11.09
CA MET A 201 17.44 -9.79 11.67
C MET A 201 17.42 -11.24 11.13
N LYS A 202 17.60 -11.43 9.83
CA LYS A 202 17.69 -12.79 9.25
C LYS A 202 18.88 -13.57 9.79
N ALA A 203 20.01 -12.90 10.09
CA ALA A 203 21.18 -13.53 10.71
C ALA A 203 20.91 -14.03 12.14
N VAL A 204 19.98 -13.42 12.85
CA VAL A 204 19.50 -13.92 14.14
C VAL A 204 18.50 -15.07 13.98
N LEU A 205 17.58 -14.94 12.99
CA LEU A 205 16.50 -15.89 12.80
C LEU A 205 16.94 -17.24 12.21
N TYR A 206 17.93 -17.21 11.29
CA TYR A 206 18.32 -18.37 10.47
C TYR A 206 19.80 -18.72 10.63
N GLU A 207 20.12 -20.00 10.63
CA GLU A 207 21.52 -20.48 10.63
C GLU A 207 22.28 -20.08 9.37
N LYS A 208 21.58 -20.04 8.23
CA LYS A 208 22.11 -19.60 6.93
C LYS A 208 21.32 -18.39 6.44
N PRO A 209 21.69 -17.18 6.88
CA PRO A 209 21.00 -15.96 6.45
C PRO A 209 21.23 -15.72 4.94
N TYR A 210 20.24 -15.14 4.30
CA TYR A 210 20.26 -14.85 2.88
C TYR A 210 19.85 -13.40 2.60
N LYS A 211 20.45 -12.80 1.57
CA LYS A 211 20.04 -11.52 1.05
C LYS A 211 18.76 -11.67 0.23
N ASN A 212 17.96 -10.61 0.14
CA ASN A 212 16.80 -10.64 -0.76
C ASN A 212 17.28 -10.70 -2.21
N PRO A 213 16.61 -11.49 -3.07
CA PRO A 213 16.95 -11.50 -4.49
C PRO A 213 16.63 -10.14 -5.11
N VAL A 214 17.58 -9.62 -5.88
CA VAL A 214 17.38 -8.43 -6.71
C VAL A 214 16.97 -8.90 -8.09
N GLN A 215 15.67 -8.83 -8.38
CA GLN A 215 15.16 -9.20 -9.70
C GLN A 215 15.04 -7.95 -10.58
N GLN A 216 15.51 -8.07 -11.80
CA GLN A 216 15.06 -7.18 -12.89
C GLN A 216 13.77 -7.79 -13.42
N VAL A 217 12.68 -7.04 -13.38
CA VAL A 217 11.38 -7.53 -13.82
C VAL A 217 10.87 -6.64 -14.93
N GLU A 218 10.57 -7.28 -16.05
CA GLU A 218 9.86 -6.66 -17.16
C GLU A 218 8.37 -7.01 -17.03
N TYR A 219 7.53 -6.02 -17.14
CA TYR A 219 6.08 -6.19 -17.11
C TYR A 219 5.50 -5.83 -18.48
N PRO A 220 4.85 -6.77 -19.20
CA PRO A 220 4.19 -6.48 -20.46
C PRO A 220 3.22 -5.29 -20.33
N GLY A 221 3.31 -4.35 -21.28
CA GLY A 221 2.50 -3.13 -21.28
C GLY A 221 3.03 -2.00 -20.37
N PHE A 222 4.20 -2.20 -19.75
CA PHE A 222 4.86 -1.19 -18.93
C PHE A 222 6.30 -0.97 -19.40
N ARG A 223 6.76 0.27 -19.32
CA ARG A 223 8.15 0.66 -19.57
C ARG A 223 8.77 1.15 -18.26
N ALA A 224 9.88 0.56 -17.85
CA ALA A 224 10.67 1.08 -16.73
C ALA A 224 11.25 2.46 -17.11
N ILE A 225 11.04 3.46 -16.26
CA ILE A 225 11.46 4.84 -16.52
C ILE A 225 12.40 5.40 -15.45
N ASP A 226 12.37 4.85 -14.23
CA ASP A 226 13.25 5.27 -13.15
C ASP A 226 13.40 4.16 -12.11
N GLU A 227 14.49 4.19 -11.35
CA GLU A 227 14.75 3.34 -10.20
C GLU A 227 15.48 4.14 -9.13
N ARG A 228 15.01 4.06 -7.89
CA ARG A 228 15.68 4.66 -6.74
C ARG A 228 15.87 3.62 -5.64
N GLU A 229 17.08 3.53 -5.11
CA GLU A 229 17.36 2.75 -3.90
C GLU A 229 17.54 3.67 -2.70
N VAL A 230 16.93 3.32 -1.58
CA VAL A 230 17.06 4.03 -0.31
C VAL A 230 17.44 3.03 0.77
N GLN A 231 18.53 3.33 1.45
CA GLN A 231 19.06 2.47 2.50
C GLN A 231 19.41 3.28 3.75
N GLY A 232 19.20 2.68 4.89
CA GLY A 232 19.57 3.25 6.20
C GLY A 232 19.79 2.16 7.23
N THR A 233 20.19 2.59 8.42
CA THR A 233 20.36 1.71 9.58
C THR A 233 19.40 2.16 10.67
N ILE A 234 18.71 1.21 11.30
CA ILE A 234 17.85 1.43 12.46
C ILE A 234 18.29 0.57 13.63
N THR A 235 18.11 1.11 14.83
CA THR A 235 18.28 0.34 16.08
C THR A 235 16.93 0.22 16.75
N VAL A 236 16.47 -1.02 16.91
CA VAL A 236 15.15 -1.36 17.44
C VAL A 236 15.34 -1.97 18.83
N PRO A 237 14.81 -1.37 19.90
CA PRO A 237 14.91 -1.90 21.27
C PRO A 237 14.03 -3.14 21.44
N ALA A 238 14.35 -3.96 22.47
CA ALA A 238 13.63 -5.21 22.78
C ALA A 238 12.10 -5.07 22.75
N ALA A 239 11.58 -4.01 23.34
CA ALA A 239 10.12 -3.75 23.40
C ALA A 239 9.43 -3.62 22.05
N GLN A 240 10.18 -3.42 20.95
CA GLN A 240 9.64 -3.25 19.61
C GLN A 240 10.12 -4.31 18.60
N LEU A 241 10.99 -5.23 19.03
CA LEU A 241 11.47 -6.31 18.16
C LEU A 241 10.37 -7.26 17.74
N GLU A 242 9.43 -7.56 18.63
CA GLU A 242 8.26 -8.37 18.30
C GLU A 242 7.40 -7.70 17.23
N ALA A 243 7.19 -6.39 17.33
CA ALA A 243 6.43 -5.63 16.34
C ALA A 243 7.11 -5.62 14.96
N LEU A 244 8.44 -5.41 14.92
CA LEU A 244 9.23 -5.54 13.71
C LEU A 244 9.09 -6.94 13.10
N PHE A 245 9.24 -7.98 13.91
CA PHE A 245 9.17 -9.37 13.45
C PHE A 245 7.78 -9.72 12.93
N ALA A 246 6.72 -9.38 13.68
CA ALA A 246 5.34 -9.71 13.35
C ALA A 246 4.83 -9.05 12.05
N MET A 247 5.41 -7.89 11.67
CA MET A 247 5.03 -7.24 10.42
C MET A 247 5.72 -7.81 9.17
N THR A 248 6.64 -8.76 9.34
CA THR A 248 7.39 -9.36 8.23
C THR A 248 6.86 -10.75 7.86
N PRO A 249 7.05 -11.22 6.60
CA PRO A 249 6.70 -12.57 6.21
C PRO A 249 7.54 -13.65 6.93
N TYR A 250 8.62 -13.26 7.62
CA TYR A 250 9.48 -14.18 8.39
C TYR A 250 8.75 -14.75 9.60
N TYR A 251 7.79 -14.01 10.17
CA TYR A 251 7.01 -14.45 11.34
C TYR A 251 6.42 -15.85 11.18
N TRP A 252 5.92 -16.17 9.98
CA TRP A 252 5.28 -17.46 9.68
C TRP A 252 6.25 -18.58 9.27
N LYS A 253 7.50 -18.24 8.94
CA LYS A 253 8.47 -19.18 8.35
C LYS A 253 9.67 -19.47 9.26
N THR A 254 9.80 -18.74 10.36
CA THR A 254 10.94 -18.85 11.24
C THR A 254 10.81 -20.03 12.20
N PRO A 255 11.86 -20.87 12.37
CA PRO A 255 11.92 -21.87 13.40
C PRO A 255 11.77 -21.26 14.82
N ARG A 256 11.20 -22.03 15.75
CA ARG A 256 10.94 -21.54 17.13
C ARG A 256 12.18 -21.04 17.86
N ASP A 257 13.31 -21.71 17.67
CA ASP A 257 14.60 -21.33 18.26
C ASP A 257 15.12 -20.00 17.69
N GLY A 258 14.92 -19.72 16.38
CA GLY A 258 15.25 -18.44 15.77
C GLY A 258 14.43 -17.29 16.34
N ALA A 259 13.13 -17.48 16.51
CA ALA A 259 12.25 -16.49 17.15
C ALA A 259 12.66 -16.25 18.62
N ALA A 260 13.04 -17.31 19.36
CA ALA A 260 13.52 -17.19 20.73
C ALA A 260 14.84 -16.41 20.81
N ARG A 261 15.78 -16.63 19.86
CA ARG A 261 17.03 -15.84 19.79
C ARG A 261 16.74 -14.36 19.58
N LEU A 262 15.80 -14.01 18.68
CA LEU A 262 15.42 -12.61 18.45
C LEU A 262 14.79 -11.99 19.71
N ALA A 263 13.89 -12.70 20.37
CA ALA A 263 13.21 -12.22 21.57
C ALA A 263 14.16 -12.01 22.77
N ALA A 264 15.30 -12.70 22.79
CA ALA A 264 16.31 -12.57 23.86
C ALA A 264 17.25 -11.36 23.67
N LEU A 265 17.20 -10.66 22.53
CA LEU A 265 18.07 -9.51 22.30
C LEU A 265 17.58 -8.28 23.06
N PRO A 266 18.50 -7.49 23.68
CA PRO A 266 18.13 -6.20 24.27
C PRO A 266 17.80 -5.16 23.22
N GLN A 267 18.37 -5.28 22.04
CA GLN A 267 18.13 -4.45 20.85
C GLN A 267 18.67 -5.13 19.59
N LEU A 268 18.23 -4.68 18.43
CA LEU A 268 18.76 -5.10 17.15
C LEU A 268 19.07 -3.87 16.28
N THR A 269 20.34 -3.75 15.86
CA THR A 269 20.70 -2.82 14.79
C THR A 269 20.66 -3.56 13.46
N THR A 270 19.86 -3.05 12.52
CA THR A 270 19.64 -3.70 11.23
C THR A 270 19.52 -2.69 10.09
N THR A 271 19.88 -3.15 8.91
CA THR A 271 19.75 -2.39 7.67
C THR A 271 18.28 -2.39 7.21
N ILE A 272 17.77 -1.23 6.86
CA ILE A 272 16.56 -1.10 6.04
C ILE A 272 16.98 -0.66 4.64
N ALA A 273 16.49 -1.36 3.63
CA ALA A 273 16.81 -1.07 2.23
C ALA A 273 15.58 -1.27 1.36
N PHE A 274 15.27 -0.30 0.52
CA PHE A 274 14.06 -0.27 -0.31
C PHE A 274 14.45 0.09 -1.74
N ARG A 275 13.86 -0.61 -2.69
CA ARG A 275 13.96 -0.29 -4.12
C ARG A 275 12.59 0.17 -4.61
N PHE A 276 12.57 1.35 -5.18
CA PHE A 276 11.43 1.98 -5.81
C PHE A 276 11.61 1.87 -7.31
N LEU A 277 10.78 1.08 -7.96
CA LEU A 277 10.80 0.86 -9.40
C LEU A 277 9.65 1.65 -10.02
N VAL A 278 9.96 2.56 -10.93
CA VAL A 278 8.95 3.40 -11.58
C VAL A 278 8.72 2.94 -13.00
N PHE A 279 7.47 2.68 -13.31
CA PHE A 279 7.03 2.24 -14.62
C PHE A 279 6.01 3.20 -15.19
N GLU A 280 5.98 3.32 -16.51
CA GLU A 280 4.96 4.03 -17.26
C GLU A 280 4.13 3.03 -18.08
N LYS A 281 2.80 3.15 -18.02
CA LYS A 281 1.89 2.35 -18.85
C LYS A 281 1.99 2.83 -20.30
N LEU A 282 2.23 1.88 -21.23
CA LEU A 282 2.33 2.10 -22.67
C LEU A 282 0.97 2.26 -23.35
#